data_5a2d1b21b92909270028d69ca18bbf70
#
_entry.id   5a2d1b21b92909270028d69ca18bbf70
#
_cell.length_a   1.000
_cell.length_b   1.000
_cell.length_c   1.000
_cell.angle_alpha   90.00
_cell.angle_beta   90.00
_cell.angle_gamma   90.00
#
_symmetry.space_group_name_H-M   'P 1'
#
loop_
_entity.id
_entity.type
_entity.pdbx_description
1 polymer ?
#
loop_
_entity_poly.entity_id
_entity_poly.type
_entity_poly.pdbx_seq_one_letter_code
_entity_poly.pdbx_strand_id
1 'polypeptide(L)'
;PGNSAPGVIVSYYQLVAPQVLPDFTTLTQYAGGILNDINFASTGGAFATSGRAQEVGAVFQGWINIPTSGFWTLFTNSDDGSRLLIGDTVVVNNDGLHAMLERSGTIALAAGKHAIRVEFFEYSGGAGLIASWQGPSVAKAVVPASAWSRGGTYNWADIDRSGTVNGTDLSLLLAAWGTFNIPADINQDGLVSGADLSALLAAWTN
;
A
#
# COMPACT_ATOMS: atom_id res chain seq x y z
N PRO A 1 -0.91 -3.95 -23.39
CA PRO A 1 -0.47 -2.91 -22.47
C PRO A 1 -1.53 -2.76 -21.39
N GLY A 2 -1.30 -3.33 -20.20
CA GLY A 2 -2.21 -3.32 -19.08
C GLY A 2 -2.56 -1.89 -18.65
N ASN A 3 -3.83 -1.64 -18.43
CA ASN A 3 -4.36 -0.35 -18.04
C ASN A 3 -3.87 0.01 -16.64
N SER A 4 -2.77 0.74 -16.53
CA SER A 4 -2.31 1.25 -15.24
C SER A 4 -3.00 2.57 -14.98
N ALA A 5 -3.82 2.61 -13.92
CA ALA A 5 -4.46 3.82 -13.45
C ALA A 5 -3.52 4.57 -12.48
N PRO A 6 -3.55 5.91 -12.45
CA PRO A 6 -2.75 6.69 -11.50
C PRO A 6 -3.19 6.47 -10.05
N GLY A 7 -2.25 6.70 -9.11
CA GLY A 7 -2.51 6.67 -7.68
C GLY A 7 -2.09 5.38 -6.97
N VAL A 8 -2.32 5.34 -5.68
CA VAL A 8 -2.02 4.25 -4.75
C VAL A 8 -3.30 3.86 -4.00
N ILE A 9 -3.51 2.57 -3.79
CA ILE A 9 -4.64 2.05 -3.00
C ILE A 9 -4.26 2.16 -1.53
N VAL A 10 -5.19 2.60 -0.69
CA VAL A 10 -5.04 2.61 0.75
C VAL A 10 -6.14 1.80 1.44
N SER A 11 -5.74 1.05 2.44
CA SER A 11 -6.62 0.30 3.37
C SER A 11 -6.41 0.83 4.77
N TYR A 12 -7.49 1.07 5.51
CA TYR A 12 -7.45 1.57 6.88
C TYR A 12 -7.95 0.54 7.86
N TYR A 13 -7.25 0.45 8.99
CA TYR A 13 -7.49 -0.51 10.05
C TYR A 13 -7.64 0.20 11.39
N GLN A 14 -8.61 -0.22 12.19
CA GLN A 14 -8.72 0.24 13.56
C GLN A 14 -7.74 -0.54 14.43
N LEU A 15 -6.93 0.17 15.16
CA LEU A 15 -5.97 -0.39 16.11
C LEU A 15 -6.43 -0.19 17.54
N VAL A 16 -5.76 -0.83 18.48
CA VAL A 16 -5.98 -0.66 19.92
C VAL A 16 -4.63 -0.48 20.59
N ALA A 17 -4.35 0.73 21.05
CA ALA A 17 -3.12 1.13 21.73
C ALA A 17 -1.83 0.57 21.04
N PRO A 18 -1.66 0.78 19.72
CA PRO A 18 -0.52 0.21 19.01
C PRO A 18 0.79 0.85 19.49
N GLN A 19 1.83 0.03 19.62
CA GLN A 19 3.19 0.48 19.98
C GLN A 19 4.17 0.25 18.83
N VAL A 20 3.81 -0.62 17.91
CA VAL A 20 4.57 -1.01 16.72
C VAL A 20 3.59 -1.35 15.59
N LEU A 21 4.10 -1.47 14.38
CA LEU A 21 3.31 -1.92 13.22
C LEU A 21 2.69 -3.29 13.50
N PRO A 22 1.37 -3.43 13.36
CA PRO A 22 0.70 -4.71 13.53
C PRO A 22 0.93 -5.63 12.32
N ASP A 23 0.58 -6.88 12.47
CA ASP A 23 0.37 -7.77 11.33
C ASP A 23 -0.98 -7.43 10.67
N PHE A 24 -0.95 -6.63 9.62
CA PHE A 24 -2.14 -6.19 8.90
C PHE A 24 -2.92 -7.34 8.24
N THR A 25 -2.30 -8.51 8.05
CA THR A 25 -2.99 -9.67 7.46
C THR A 25 -4.02 -10.28 8.40
N THR A 26 -3.91 -10.01 9.68
CA THR A 26 -4.82 -10.50 10.73
C THR A 26 -5.94 -9.53 11.06
N LEU A 27 -5.94 -8.33 10.48
CA LEU A 27 -6.87 -7.26 10.80
C LEU A 27 -7.96 -7.13 9.75
N THR A 28 -9.14 -6.71 10.18
CA THR A 28 -10.23 -6.37 9.28
C THR A 28 -10.15 -4.89 8.91
N GLN A 29 -10.09 -4.61 7.61
CA GLN A 29 -10.19 -3.27 7.08
C GLN A 29 -11.57 -2.67 7.38
N TYR A 30 -11.62 -1.38 7.78
CA TYR A 30 -12.89 -0.68 7.99
C TYR A 30 -13.17 0.39 6.92
N ALA A 31 -12.15 0.87 6.22
CA ALA A 31 -12.27 1.85 5.16
C ALA A 31 -11.09 1.72 4.19
N GLY A 32 -11.19 2.32 3.03
CA GLY A 32 -10.13 2.34 2.04
C GLY A 32 -10.47 3.26 0.87
N GLY A 33 -9.57 3.35 -0.07
CA GLY A 33 -9.77 4.20 -1.24
C GLY A 33 -8.53 4.30 -2.11
N ILE A 34 -8.55 5.31 -2.98
CA ILE A 34 -7.46 5.63 -3.89
C ILE A 34 -6.97 7.02 -3.57
N LEU A 35 -5.65 7.16 -3.42
CA LEU A 35 -4.97 8.42 -3.19
C LEU A 35 -4.00 8.69 -4.34
N ASN A 36 -3.68 9.96 -4.60
CA ASN A 36 -2.78 10.32 -5.68
C ASN A 36 -1.32 9.98 -5.36
N ASP A 37 -0.94 10.11 -4.10
CA ASP A 37 0.42 9.92 -3.58
C ASP A 37 0.39 9.66 -2.06
N ILE A 38 1.57 9.56 -1.45
CA ILE A 38 1.75 9.46 0.01
C ILE A 38 2.50 10.73 0.46
N ASN A 39 1.75 11.80 0.73
CA ASN A 39 2.27 13.09 1.14
C ASN A 39 1.34 13.77 2.15
N PHE A 40 1.30 13.23 3.36
CA PHE A 40 0.43 13.69 4.44
C PHE A 40 1.27 14.29 5.55
N ALA A 41 1.26 15.63 5.65
CA ALA A 41 1.87 16.32 6.77
C ALA A 41 1.17 15.92 8.08
N SER A 42 1.92 15.96 9.20
CA SER A 42 1.35 15.64 10.51
C SER A 42 0.19 16.58 10.87
N THR A 43 -0.88 15.99 11.36
CA THR A 43 -2.11 16.69 11.76
C THR A 43 -2.70 16.05 13.01
N GLY A 44 -3.30 16.85 13.90
CA GLY A 44 -4.09 16.32 15.02
C GLY A 44 -5.51 15.90 14.60
N GLY A 45 -5.87 16.06 13.33
CA GLY A 45 -7.14 15.62 12.74
C GLY A 45 -7.06 14.21 12.17
N ALA A 46 -8.09 13.82 11.40
CA ALA A 46 -8.11 12.51 10.76
C ALA A 46 -6.94 12.32 9.80
N PHE A 47 -6.26 11.16 9.90
CA PHE A 47 -5.17 10.80 9.00
C PHE A 47 -5.71 10.54 7.58
N ALA A 48 -5.18 11.26 6.60
CA ALA A 48 -5.56 11.15 5.20
C ALA A 48 -7.10 11.09 5.02
N THR A 49 -7.63 10.00 4.45
CA THR A 49 -9.07 9.77 4.26
C THR A 49 -9.65 8.72 5.21
N SER A 50 -8.93 8.39 6.28
CA SER A 50 -9.32 7.33 7.24
C SER A 50 -10.57 7.66 8.06
N GLY A 51 -10.90 8.94 8.25
CA GLY A 51 -11.93 9.39 9.18
C GLY A 51 -11.55 9.28 10.65
N ARG A 52 -10.32 8.85 10.99
CA ARG A 52 -9.82 8.67 12.37
C ARG A 52 -8.56 9.49 12.60
N ALA A 53 -8.48 10.11 13.76
CA ALA A 53 -7.30 10.87 14.19
C ALA A 53 -6.30 10.03 14.99
N GLN A 54 -6.73 8.94 15.60
CA GLN A 54 -5.93 8.12 16.51
C GLN A 54 -6.26 6.63 16.32
N GLU A 55 -5.33 5.77 16.77
CA GLU A 55 -5.48 4.31 16.73
C GLU A 55 -5.83 3.82 15.32
N VAL A 56 -5.12 4.35 14.33
CA VAL A 56 -5.33 4.05 12.92
C VAL A 56 -4.11 3.36 12.33
N GLY A 57 -4.35 2.26 11.63
CA GLY A 57 -3.37 1.63 10.74
C GLY A 57 -3.71 1.93 9.30
N ALA A 58 -2.70 2.03 8.45
CA ALA A 58 -2.89 2.17 7.01
C ALA A 58 -1.89 1.31 6.24
N VAL A 59 -2.37 0.71 5.16
CA VAL A 59 -1.54 0.00 4.19
C VAL A 59 -1.76 0.62 2.82
N PHE A 60 -0.71 1.16 2.25
CA PHE A 60 -0.69 1.69 0.89
C PHE A 60 -0.06 0.67 -0.04
N GLN A 61 -0.72 0.36 -1.15
CA GLN A 61 -0.26 -0.62 -2.13
C GLN A 61 -0.40 -0.10 -3.55
N GLY A 62 0.61 -0.41 -4.38
CA GLY A 62 0.61 -0.02 -5.77
C GLY A 62 1.95 -0.29 -6.43
N TRP A 63 2.27 0.52 -7.41
CA TRP A 63 3.51 0.47 -8.16
C TRP A 63 4.18 1.84 -8.13
N ILE A 64 5.50 1.83 -7.94
CA ILE A 64 6.34 3.01 -8.13
C ILE A 64 7.07 2.88 -9.48
N ASN A 65 7.00 3.91 -10.31
CA ASN A 65 7.68 3.96 -11.60
C ASN A 65 9.05 4.62 -11.44
N ILE A 66 10.09 3.83 -11.56
CA ILE A 66 11.49 4.24 -11.44
C ILE A 66 11.98 4.75 -12.80
N PRO A 67 12.37 6.03 -12.93
CA PRO A 67 12.71 6.60 -14.23
C PRO A 67 14.03 6.11 -14.81
N THR A 68 15.00 5.72 -13.96
CA THR A 68 16.36 5.35 -14.38
C THR A 68 16.89 4.23 -13.50
N SER A 69 17.50 3.21 -14.09
CA SER A 69 18.14 2.12 -13.33
C SER A 69 19.30 2.63 -12.49
N GLY A 70 19.44 2.07 -11.28
CA GLY A 70 20.53 2.41 -10.37
C GLY A 70 20.16 2.22 -8.90
N PHE A 71 20.98 2.80 -8.03
CA PHE A 71 20.69 2.81 -6.59
C PHE A 71 19.72 3.94 -6.26
N TRP A 72 18.61 3.58 -5.64
CA TRP A 72 17.59 4.49 -5.16
C TRP A 72 17.52 4.45 -3.65
N THR A 73 17.55 5.62 -3.02
CA THR A 73 17.30 5.78 -1.59
C THR A 73 15.84 6.18 -1.42
N LEU A 74 15.07 5.37 -0.72
CA LEU A 74 13.67 5.62 -0.39
C LEU A 74 13.59 6.09 1.07
N PHE A 75 12.63 6.95 1.36
CA PHE A 75 12.45 7.55 2.68
C PHE A 75 10.99 7.44 3.10
N THR A 76 10.74 7.18 4.37
CA THR A 76 9.49 7.51 5.04
C THR A 76 9.76 8.52 6.14
N ASN A 77 8.95 9.57 6.20
CA ASN A 77 8.89 10.50 7.32
C ASN A 77 7.49 10.37 7.91
N SER A 78 7.40 9.85 9.13
CA SER A 78 6.10 9.48 9.72
C SER A 78 5.99 9.85 11.19
N ASP A 79 4.76 9.94 11.64
CA ASP A 79 4.27 10.16 12.99
C ASP A 79 2.97 9.33 13.13
N ASP A 80 2.92 8.17 13.80
CA ASP A 80 4.03 7.42 14.37
C ASP A 80 4.79 6.57 13.33
N GLY A 81 4.82 5.25 13.53
CA GLY A 81 5.67 4.31 12.85
C GLY A 81 5.25 3.97 11.42
N SER A 82 6.25 3.66 10.60
CA SER A 82 6.04 3.22 9.22
C SER A 82 7.08 2.22 8.72
N ARG A 83 6.74 1.52 7.65
CA ARG A 83 7.63 0.61 6.94
C ARG A 83 7.37 0.69 5.44
N LEU A 84 8.43 0.69 4.63
CA LEU A 84 8.32 0.69 3.17
C LEU A 84 9.01 -0.54 2.60
N LEU A 85 8.28 -1.24 1.72
CA LEU A 85 8.76 -2.42 1.03
C LEU A 85 8.73 -2.21 -0.49
N ILE A 86 9.72 -2.79 -1.18
CA ILE A 86 9.71 -2.99 -2.64
C ILE A 86 9.64 -4.50 -2.89
N GLY A 87 8.57 -4.96 -3.53
CA GLY A 87 8.22 -6.38 -3.48
C GLY A 87 8.10 -6.84 -2.03
N ASP A 88 8.82 -7.91 -1.67
CA ASP A 88 8.86 -8.44 -0.31
C ASP A 88 10.05 -7.91 0.52
N THR A 89 10.88 -7.03 -0.07
CA THR A 89 12.08 -6.50 0.60
C THR A 89 11.73 -5.26 1.40
N VAL A 90 11.95 -5.30 2.71
CA VAL A 90 11.87 -4.11 3.58
C VAL A 90 13.06 -3.19 3.24
N VAL A 91 12.76 -2.03 2.68
CA VAL A 91 13.75 -1.00 2.33
C VAL A 91 13.90 0.03 3.44
N VAL A 92 12.77 0.48 4.01
CA VAL A 92 12.78 1.41 5.14
C VAL A 92 12.04 0.77 6.31
N ASN A 93 12.68 0.78 7.47
CA ASN A 93 12.05 0.44 8.75
C ASN A 93 12.09 1.67 9.65
N ASN A 94 10.94 2.26 9.88
CA ASN A 94 10.71 3.42 10.73
C ASN A 94 9.62 3.10 11.76
N ASP A 95 9.65 1.87 12.29
CA ASP A 95 8.65 1.37 13.23
C ASP A 95 8.86 1.94 14.64
N GLY A 96 7.79 2.02 15.42
CA GLY A 96 7.76 2.49 16.81
C GLY A 96 7.04 3.83 16.99
N LEU A 97 6.90 4.23 18.24
CA LEU A 97 6.27 5.51 18.62
C LEU A 97 7.28 6.66 18.51
N HIS A 98 6.97 7.66 17.71
CA HIS A 98 7.77 8.88 17.54
C HIS A 98 6.97 9.97 16.84
N ALA A 99 7.26 11.23 17.14
CA ALA A 99 6.83 12.36 16.30
C ALA A 99 7.45 12.24 14.89
N MET A 100 7.07 13.12 13.96
CA MET A 100 7.60 13.12 12.58
C MET A 100 9.10 12.85 12.57
N LEU A 101 9.47 11.63 12.19
CA LEU A 101 10.84 11.15 12.10
C LEU A 101 11.07 10.54 10.71
N GLU A 102 12.18 10.89 10.09
CA GLU A 102 12.57 10.34 8.80
C GLU A 102 13.58 9.20 8.95
N ARG A 103 13.34 8.10 8.24
CA ARG A 103 14.27 7.01 8.01
C ARG A 103 14.38 6.73 6.52
N SER A 104 15.48 6.08 6.14
CA SER A 104 15.74 5.75 4.74
C SER A 104 16.41 4.41 4.57
N GLY A 105 16.31 3.88 3.35
CA GLY A 105 17.05 2.70 2.91
C GLY A 105 17.36 2.79 1.43
N THR A 106 18.42 2.11 1.00
CA THR A 106 18.87 2.12 -0.38
C THR A 106 18.73 0.74 -1.01
N ILE A 107 18.21 0.71 -2.23
CA ILE A 107 18.00 -0.51 -3.01
C ILE A 107 18.38 -0.27 -4.47
N ALA A 108 18.91 -1.29 -5.14
CA ALA A 108 19.14 -1.25 -6.59
C ALA A 108 17.85 -1.58 -7.34
N LEU A 109 17.40 -0.67 -8.20
CA LEU A 109 16.17 -0.82 -9.00
C LEU A 109 16.48 -0.65 -10.47
N ALA A 110 15.83 -1.45 -11.33
CA ALA A 110 15.80 -1.20 -12.76
C ALA A 110 14.83 -0.05 -13.07
N ALA A 111 14.99 0.61 -14.22
CA ALA A 111 13.95 1.51 -14.71
C ALA A 111 12.64 0.75 -14.97
N GLY A 112 11.50 1.36 -14.64
CA GLY A 112 10.19 0.76 -14.80
C GLY A 112 9.43 0.62 -13.47
N LYS A 113 8.40 -0.22 -13.46
CA LYS A 113 7.49 -0.36 -12.33
C LYS A 113 7.96 -1.41 -11.34
N HIS A 114 7.92 -1.06 -10.06
CA HIS A 114 8.19 -1.96 -8.94
C HIS A 114 7.01 -1.95 -8.00
N ALA A 115 6.60 -3.13 -7.55
CA ALA A 115 5.57 -3.23 -6.51
C ALA A 115 6.06 -2.54 -5.24
N ILE A 116 5.23 -1.68 -4.68
CA ILE A 116 5.52 -0.94 -3.45
C ILE A 116 4.39 -1.13 -2.44
N ARG A 117 4.78 -1.35 -1.20
CA ARG A 117 3.89 -1.37 -0.05
C ARG A 117 4.44 -0.42 1.00
N VAL A 118 3.58 0.46 1.54
CA VAL A 118 3.92 1.28 2.69
C VAL A 118 2.92 1.00 3.79
N GLU A 119 3.41 0.68 4.97
CA GLU A 119 2.63 0.41 6.16
C GLU A 119 2.84 1.55 7.15
N PHE A 120 1.79 1.89 7.87
CA PHE A 120 1.77 3.01 8.80
C PHE A 120 0.86 2.69 9.99
N PHE A 121 1.22 3.19 11.16
CA PHE A 121 0.30 3.27 12.27
C PHE A 121 0.46 4.60 13.01
N GLU A 122 -0.61 5.04 13.61
CA GLU A 122 -0.71 6.14 14.56
C GLU A 122 -1.41 5.63 15.82
N TYR A 123 -0.80 5.93 16.98
CA TYR A 123 -1.42 5.66 18.28
C TYR A 123 -2.20 6.88 18.75
N SER A 124 -1.48 8.00 18.98
CA SER A 124 -2.09 9.21 19.54
C SER A 124 -1.23 10.44 19.24
N GLY A 125 -1.88 11.58 19.05
CA GLY A 125 -1.20 12.86 18.83
C GLY A 125 -1.32 13.34 17.41
N GLY A 126 -0.20 13.52 16.74
CA GLY A 126 -0.14 13.94 15.36
C GLY A 126 0.00 12.75 14.42
N ALA A 127 -0.78 12.68 13.37
CA ALA A 127 -0.72 11.64 12.35
C ALA A 127 -0.18 12.18 11.03
N GLY A 128 0.93 11.63 10.53
CA GLY A 128 1.53 12.07 9.27
C GLY A 128 2.38 11.00 8.61
N LEU A 129 2.41 11.00 7.26
CA LEU A 129 3.24 10.09 6.48
C LEU A 129 3.63 10.72 5.15
N ILE A 130 4.92 10.80 4.88
CA ILE A 130 5.48 11.32 3.62
C ILE A 130 6.45 10.30 3.05
N ALA A 131 6.24 9.86 1.82
CA ALA A 131 7.17 9.02 1.08
C ALA A 131 8.02 9.87 0.14
N SER A 132 9.34 9.75 0.24
CA SER A 132 10.28 10.47 -0.61
C SER A 132 11.30 9.52 -1.24
N TRP A 133 11.95 9.99 -2.27
CA TRP A 133 12.98 9.26 -3.00
C TRP A 133 14.17 10.14 -3.38
N GLN A 134 15.28 9.49 -3.67
CA GLN A 134 16.47 10.06 -4.28
C GLN A 134 17.13 9.00 -5.15
N GLY A 135 17.60 9.36 -6.33
CA GLY A 135 18.21 8.38 -7.23
C GLY A 135 19.15 9.01 -8.26
N PRO A 136 19.62 8.24 -9.24
CA PRO A 136 20.50 8.77 -10.29
C PRO A 136 19.86 9.97 -10.98
N SER A 137 20.53 11.14 -10.87
CA SER A 137 20.08 12.43 -11.44
C SER A 137 18.73 12.92 -10.88
N VAL A 138 18.24 12.36 -9.79
CA VAL A 138 17.04 12.80 -9.07
C VAL A 138 17.43 13.23 -7.67
N ALA A 139 17.35 14.52 -7.39
CA ALA A 139 17.54 15.04 -6.03
C ALA A 139 16.44 14.50 -5.10
N LYS A 140 16.71 14.46 -3.79
CA LYS A 140 15.72 14.08 -2.82
C LYS A 140 14.46 14.94 -2.94
N ALA A 141 13.32 14.29 -3.13
CA ALA A 141 12.01 14.91 -3.25
C ALA A 141 10.91 13.94 -2.79
N VAL A 142 9.74 14.46 -2.46
CA VAL A 142 8.53 13.65 -2.32
C VAL A 142 8.29 12.89 -3.62
N VAL A 143 7.90 11.62 -3.52
CA VAL A 143 7.56 10.82 -4.70
C VAL A 143 6.36 11.46 -5.38
N PRO A 144 6.52 11.98 -6.63
CA PRO A 144 5.45 12.71 -7.28
C PRO A 144 4.27 11.82 -7.64
N ALA A 145 3.07 12.36 -7.67
CA ALA A 145 1.84 11.63 -8.01
C ALA A 145 1.94 10.88 -9.35
N SER A 146 2.70 11.40 -10.31
CA SER A 146 2.93 10.76 -11.62
C SER A 146 3.77 9.47 -11.55
N ALA A 147 4.50 9.25 -10.45
CA ALA A 147 5.28 8.03 -10.24
C ALA A 147 4.45 6.90 -9.62
N TRP A 148 3.29 7.21 -9.05
CA TRP A 148 2.41 6.21 -8.47
C TRP A 148 1.43 5.68 -9.51
N SER A 149 1.25 4.37 -9.51
CA SER A 149 0.19 3.74 -10.29
C SER A 149 -0.36 2.52 -9.56
N ARG A 150 -1.64 2.28 -9.78
CA ARG A 150 -2.36 1.09 -9.35
C ARG A 150 -2.75 0.30 -10.60
N GLY A 151 -2.69 -1.01 -10.54
CA GLY A 151 -2.99 -1.85 -11.69
C GLY A 151 -2.04 -1.61 -12.89
N GLY A 152 -1.28 -2.54 -13.23
CA GLY A 152 -0.50 -2.80 -14.43
C GLY A 152 -0.04 -4.22 -14.28
N THR A 153 -0.35 -5.14 -15.12
CA THR A 153 -0.15 -6.60 -15.01
C THR A 153 -0.35 -7.24 -13.62
N TYR A 154 -0.80 -6.49 -12.61
CA TYR A 154 -1.27 -7.06 -11.37
C TYR A 154 -2.63 -7.65 -11.68
N ASN A 155 -2.68 -8.94 -11.76
CA ASN A 155 -3.93 -9.65 -11.89
C ASN A 155 -4.58 -9.69 -10.50
N TRP A 156 -5.56 -8.81 -10.26
CA TRP A 156 -6.28 -8.78 -8.98
C TRP A 156 -6.94 -10.11 -8.64
N ALA A 157 -7.15 -10.93 -9.66
CA ALA A 157 -7.69 -12.27 -9.51
C ALA A 157 -6.63 -13.28 -9.00
N ASP A 158 -5.34 -12.96 -9.08
CA ASP A 158 -4.23 -13.70 -8.47
C ASP A 158 -4.07 -13.21 -7.01
N ILE A 159 -4.96 -13.67 -6.14
CA ILE A 159 -5.11 -13.19 -4.76
C ILE A 159 -3.93 -13.65 -3.91
N ASP A 160 -3.42 -14.86 -4.15
CA ASP A 160 -2.27 -15.44 -3.43
C ASP A 160 -0.92 -14.99 -4.01
N ARG A 161 -0.93 -14.25 -5.13
CA ARG A 161 0.25 -13.72 -5.83
C ARG A 161 1.21 -14.80 -6.33
N SER A 162 0.69 -15.95 -6.68
CA SER A 162 1.47 -17.07 -7.23
C SER A 162 1.89 -16.86 -8.69
N GLY A 163 1.31 -15.87 -9.37
CA GLY A 163 1.49 -15.59 -10.79
C GLY A 163 0.48 -16.31 -11.68
N THR A 164 -0.45 -17.06 -11.10
CA THR A 164 -1.51 -17.81 -11.82
C THR A 164 -2.84 -17.64 -11.10
N VAL A 165 -3.94 -17.45 -11.84
CA VAL A 165 -5.29 -17.44 -11.28
C VAL A 165 -5.88 -18.83 -11.34
N ASN A 166 -6.11 -19.43 -10.18
CA ASN A 166 -6.49 -20.85 -10.06
C ASN A 166 -7.43 -21.10 -8.86
N GLY A 167 -7.61 -22.38 -8.48
CA GLY A 167 -8.50 -22.76 -7.40
C GLY A 167 -8.11 -22.23 -6.02
N THR A 168 -6.83 -21.89 -5.78
CA THR A 168 -6.39 -21.25 -4.54
C THR A 168 -6.98 -19.85 -4.41
N ASP A 169 -6.92 -19.05 -5.47
CA ASP A 169 -7.47 -17.70 -5.50
C ASP A 169 -8.99 -17.72 -5.32
N LEU A 170 -9.67 -18.66 -5.99
CA LEU A 170 -11.10 -18.86 -5.80
C LEU A 170 -11.43 -19.19 -4.33
N SER A 171 -10.62 -20.01 -3.68
CA SER A 171 -10.83 -20.37 -2.27
C SER A 171 -10.66 -19.15 -1.36
N LEU A 172 -9.67 -18.29 -1.64
CA LEU A 172 -9.43 -17.04 -0.90
C LEU A 172 -10.56 -16.04 -1.11
N LEU A 173 -11.07 -15.91 -2.35
CA LEU A 173 -12.21 -15.07 -2.65
C LEU A 173 -13.46 -15.54 -1.90
N LEU A 174 -13.76 -16.84 -1.92
CA LEU A 174 -14.92 -17.39 -1.24
C LEU A 174 -14.82 -17.27 0.29
N ALA A 175 -13.61 -17.38 0.86
CA ALA A 175 -13.38 -17.17 2.29
C ALA A 175 -13.63 -15.72 2.72
N ALA A 176 -13.46 -14.77 1.81
CA ALA A 176 -13.70 -13.34 2.02
C ALA A 176 -15.09 -12.86 1.61
N TRP A 177 -15.98 -13.75 1.20
CA TRP A 177 -17.29 -13.40 0.63
C TRP A 177 -18.15 -12.57 1.59
N GLY A 178 -18.72 -11.49 1.06
CA GLY A 178 -19.56 -10.57 1.84
C GLY A 178 -18.78 -9.64 2.78
N THR A 179 -17.44 -9.59 2.66
CA THR A 179 -16.58 -8.72 3.47
C THR A 179 -15.93 -7.62 2.63
N PHE A 180 -15.32 -6.65 3.31
CA PHE A 180 -14.47 -5.62 2.70
C PHE A 180 -13.01 -6.10 2.66
N ASN A 181 -12.72 -7.19 1.95
CA ASN A 181 -11.37 -7.75 1.89
C ASN A 181 -10.67 -7.31 0.60
N ILE A 182 -9.76 -6.34 0.68
CA ILE A 182 -9.07 -5.75 -0.48
C ILE A 182 -8.39 -6.77 -1.39
N PRO A 183 -7.68 -7.80 -0.92
CA PRO A 183 -7.10 -8.78 -1.83
C PRO A 183 -8.14 -9.52 -2.68
N ALA A 184 -9.35 -9.71 -2.14
CA ALA A 184 -10.41 -10.46 -2.80
C ALA A 184 -11.48 -9.57 -3.45
N ASP A 185 -11.51 -8.27 -3.16
CA ASP A 185 -12.31 -7.25 -3.84
C ASP A 185 -11.62 -6.84 -5.14
N ILE A 186 -11.83 -7.66 -6.17
CA ILE A 186 -11.12 -7.59 -7.45
C ILE A 186 -11.55 -6.36 -8.25
N ASN A 187 -12.82 -5.99 -8.18
CA ASN A 187 -13.38 -4.83 -8.88
C ASN A 187 -13.27 -3.53 -8.08
N GLN A 188 -12.86 -3.61 -6.80
CA GLN A 188 -12.63 -2.49 -5.89
C GLN A 188 -13.89 -1.64 -5.62
N ASP A 189 -15.05 -2.28 -5.55
CA ASP A 189 -16.32 -1.62 -5.20
C ASP A 189 -16.57 -1.57 -3.67
N GLY A 190 -15.70 -2.20 -2.88
CA GLY A 190 -15.75 -2.24 -1.43
C GLY A 190 -16.48 -3.46 -0.87
N LEU A 191 -16.86 -4.45 -1.69
CA LEU A 191 -17.57 -5.65 -1.23
C LEU A 191 -17.17 -6.87 -2.05
N VAL A 192 -16.63 -7.89 -1.44
CA VAL A 192 -16.38 -9.18 -2.13
C VAL A 192 -17.69 -9.86 -2.46
N SER A 193 -18.01 -9.97 -3.74
CA SER A 193 -19.32 -10.36 -4.24
C SER A 193 -19.27 -11.21 -5.52
N GLY A 194 -20.40 -11.42 -6.16
CA GLY A 194 -20.48 -12.09 -7.46
C GLY A 194 -19.78 -11.33 -8.59
N ALA A 195 -19.57 -10.02 -8.45
CA ALA A 195 -18.83 -9.22 -9.43
C ALA A 195 -17.34 -9.62 -9.42
N ASP A 196 -16.76 -9.81 -8.23
CA ASP A 196 -15.37 -10.26 -8.05
C ASP A 196 -15.16 -11.68 -8.50
N LEU A 197 -16.11 -12.57 -8.20
CA LEU A 197 -16.10 -13.93 -8.72
C LEU A 197 -16.11 -13.94 -10.25
N SER A 198 -16.92 -13.10 -10.87
CA SER A 198 -16.96 -12.97 -12.34
C SER A 198 -15.63 -12.48 -12.90
N ALA A 199 -14.99 -11.50 -12.24
CA ALA A 199 -13.67 -10.99 -12.63
C ALA A 199 -12.57 -12.05 -12.45
N LEU A 200 -12.60 -12.84 -11.35
CA LEU A 200 -11.68 -13.94 -11.13
C LEU A 200 -11.80 -15.01 -12.21
N LEU A 201 -13.02 -15.44 -12.53
CA LEU A 201 -13.26 -16.45 -13.55
C LEU A 201 -12.86 -15.98 -14.96
N ALA A 202 -13.03 -14.69 -15.27
CA ALA A 202 -12.57 -14.10 -16.53
C ALA A 202 -11.04 -14.05 -16.68
N ALA A 203 -10.31 -14.04 -15.54
CA ALA A 203 -8.86 -14.01 -15.50
C ALA A 203 -8.22 -15.40 -15.29
N TRP A 204 -9.04 -16.47 -15.28
CA TRP A 204 -8.57 -17.83 -14.99
C TRP A 204 -7.46 -18.28 -15.93
N THR A 205 -6.35 -18.77 -15.36
CA THR A 205 -5.22 -19.31 -16.13
C THR A 205 -5.25 -20.84 -16.08
N ASN A 206 -5.27 -21.46 -17.25
CA ASN A 206 -5.20 -22.91 -17.39
C ASN A 206 -3.78 -23.44 -17.20
#